data_39f2834915dca1ee36e7d8fcd12e40e5
#
_entry.id   39f2834915dca1ee36e7d8fcd12e40e5
#
_cell.length_a   1.000
_cell.length_b   1.000
_cell.length_c   1.000
_cell.angle_alpha   90.00
_cell.angle_beta   90.00
_cell.angle_gamma   90.00
#
_symmetry.space_group_name_H-M   'P 1'
#
loop_
_entity.id
_entity.type
_entity.pdbx_description
1 polymer ?
#
loop_
_entity_poly.entity_id
_entity_poly.type
_entity_poly.pdbx_seq_one_letter_code
_entity_poly.pdbx_strand_id
1 'polypeptide(L)'
;DRDRDFGTYIRDIKNVVLGRIPDSAVYLDDRGDTLETEAIPAHVDCLYLPGTPERVRQLLTQLRFYSLSATYLGSDSWGDESIYNLSADVTINALFPSAFIASASSAAHAAFADSYASRYGKKPLRVAALGCDAVHLLASALVSAGGAKEKLVTSLRQTFSFEGASGRVTFGAHRENIELPLYRIAVGRPVPIELTPTILESIRSDR
;
A
#
# COMPACT_ATOMS: atom_id res chain seq x y z
N ASP A 1 5.88 25.89 -1.83
CA ASP A 1 6.86 24.88 -1.38
C ASP A 1 6.62 24.34 0.05
N ARG A 2 5.62 24.84 0.78
CA ARG A 2 5.23 24.30 2.10
C ARG A 2 4.76 22.84 2.07
N ASP A 3 4.32 22.35 0.92
CA ASP A 3 3.77 21.01 0.75
C ASP A 3 4.82 19.89 0.63
N ARG A 4 6.11 20.19 0.69
CA ARG A 4 7.19 19.21 0.53
C ARG A 4 8.04 19.00 1.77
N ASP A 5 7.92 19.86 2.78
CA ASP A 5 8.64 19.74 4.04
C ASP A 5 7.72 19.30 5.17
N PHE A 6 7.89 18.07 5.60
CA PHE A 6 7.17 17.46 6.71
C PHE A 6 7.94 17.58 8.05
N GLY A 7 9.10 18.23 8.04
CA GLY A 7 10.01 18.27 9.18
C GLY A 7 9.38 18.80 10.47
N THR A 8 8.55 19.84 10.37
CA THR A 8 7.85 20.39 11.53
C THR A 8 6.91 19.35 12.15
N TYR A 9 6.10 18.67 11.34
CA TYR A 9 5.18 17.64 11.84
C TYR A 9 5.90 16.44 12.44
N ILE A 10 7.02 16.03 11.84
CA ILE A 10 7.83 14.92 12.37
C ILE A 10 8.44 15.29 13.70
N ARG A 11 8.96 16.51 13.86
CA ARG A 11 9.47 17.02 15.14
C ARG A 11 8.38 17.07 16.21
N ASP A 12 7.18 17.52 15.86
CA ASP A 12 6.05 17.54 16.79
C ASP A 12 5.69 16.12 17.26
N ILE A 13 5.65 15.14 16.36
CA ILE A 13 5.44 13.73 16.72
C ILE A 13 6.57 13.25 17.64
N LYS A 14 7.84 13.52 17.31
CA LYS A 14 8.98 13.14 18.16
C LYS A 14 8.89 13.75 19.55
N ASN A 15 8.55 15.03 19.66
CA ASN A 15 8.39 15.72 20.94
C ASN A 15 7.29 15.09 21.81
N VAL A 16 6.24 14.59 21.20
CA VAL A 16 5.17 13.85 21.92
C VAL A 16 5.68 12.49 22.39
N VAL A 17 6.37 11.75 21.51
CA VAL A 17 6.85 10.39 21.78
C VAL A 17 7.96 10.35 22.84
N LEU A 18 8.92 11.29 22.76
CA LEU A 18 10.06 11.36 23.68
C LEU A 18 9.72 12.10 24.99
N GLY A 19 8.49 12.62 25.12
CA GLY A 19 8.17 13.63 26.08
C GLY A 19 8.82 14.98 25.63
N ARG A 20 8.35 16.09 26.19
CA ARG A 20 8.93 17.40 25.86
C ARG A 20 10.41 17.39 26.22
N ILE A 21 11.29 17.33 25.19
CA ILE A 21 12.73 17.34 25.38
C ILE A 21 13.08 18.73 25.98
N PRO A 22 13.61 18.80 27.20
CA PRO A 22 14.09 20.08 27.73
C PRO A 22 15.18 20.64 26.83
N ASP A 23 15.19 21.94 26.57
CA ASP A 23 16.25 22.62 25.81
C ASP A 23 17.66 22.39 26.42
N SER A 24 17.71 21.95 27.68
CA SER A 24 18.95 21.62 28.40
C SER A 24 19.32 20.13 28.32
N ALA A 25 18.50 19.27 27.73
CA ALA A 25 18.81 17.83 27.62
C ALA A 25 19.94 17.63 26.60
N VAL A 26 21.03 17.02 27.04
CA VAL A 26 22.16 16.62 26.22
C VAL A 26 22.03 15.10 25.99
N TYR A 27 21.87 14.72 24.75
CA TYR A 27 21.90 13.32 24.34
C TYR A 27 23.25 13.04 23.72
N LEU A 28 23.85 11.90 24.08
CA LEU A 28 25.18 11.52 23.60
C LEU A 28 25.04 10.25 22.73
N ASP A 29 25.86 10.17 21.71
CA ASP A 29 26.03 8.94 20.92
C ASP A 29 26.95 7.93 21.66
N ASP A 30 27.17 6.77 21.05
CA ASP A 30 28.03 5.70 21.61
C ASP A 30 29.51 6.13 21.79
N ARG A 31 29.91 7.26 21.20
CA ARG A 31 31.24 7.84 21.31
C ARG A 31 31.34 8.98 22.34
N GLY A 32 30.17 9.37 22.88
CA GLY A 32 30.08 10.48 23.84
C GLY A 32 29.92 11.84 23.18
N ASP A 33 29.67 11.92 21.88
CA ASP A 33 29.41 13.16 21.17
C ASP A 33 27.93 13.58 21.32
N THR A 34 27.70 14.88 21.41
CA THR A 34 26.32 15.43 21.54
C THR A 34 25.51 15.19 20.27
N LEU A 35 24.38 14.54 20.45
CA LEU A 35 23.39 14.35 19.37
C LEU A 35 22.53 15.60 19.20
N GLU A 36 22.34 16.03 17.95
CA GLU A 36 21.31 17.00 17.61
C GLU A 36 19.92 16.39 17.82
N THR A 37 18.93 17.22 18.14
CA THR A 37 17.54 16.76 18.43
C THR A 37 16.96 15.89 17.30
N GLU A 38 17.31 16.20 16.06
CA GLU A 38 16.91 15.44 14.87
C GLU A 38 17.46 14.02 14.86
N ALA A 39 18.65 13.81 15.39
CA ALA A 39 19.34 12.51 15.42
C ALA A 39 18.89 11.60 16.58
N ILE A 40 18.18 12.13 17.59
CA ILE A 40 17.68 11.31 18.71
C ILE A 40 16.69 10.28 18.19
N PRO A 41 16.93 8.96 18.34
CA PRO A 41 16.01 7.95 17.87
C PRO A 41 14.67 8.02 18.61
N ALA A 42 13.58 7.99 17.87
CA ALA A 42 12.24 7.87 18.40
C ALA A 42 11.49 6.75 17.66
N HIS A 43 10.58 6.10 18.36
CA HIS A 43 9.77 5.02 17.80
C HIS A 43 8.30 5.20 18.13
N VAL A 44 7.46 5.00 17.14
CA VAL A 44 6.01 4.84 17.30
C VAL A 44 5.58 3.47 16.78
N ASP A 45 4.58 2.87 17.38
CA ASP A 45 4.16 1.53 17.02
C ASP A 45 3.77 1.44 15.54
N CYS A 46 3.03 2.44 15.06
CA CYS A 46 2.49 2.42 13.72
C CYS A 46 2.28 3.84 13.16
N LEU A 47 2.58 4.03 11.88
CA LEU A 47 2.27 5.24 11.11
C LEU A 47 1.52 4.88 9.82
N TYR A 48 0.31 5.40 9.66
CA TYR A 48 -0.44 5.28 8.41
C TYR A 48 -0.08 6.43 7.48
N LEU A 49 0.52 6.09 6.33
CA LEU A 49 1.07 7.03 5.36
C LEU A 49 0.34 6.91 4.00
N PRO A 50 -0.88 7.44 3.88
CA PRO A 50 -1.58 7.49 2.60
C PRO A 50 -0.99 8.61 1.73
N GLY A 51 -1.04 8.44 0.42
CA GLY A 51 -0.60 9.47 -0.52
C GLY A 51 -0.16 8.92 -1.87
N THR A 52 0.29 9.83 -2.75
CA THR A 52 0.93 9.39 -4.00
C THR A 52 2.32 8.81 -3.73
N PRO A 53 2.83 7.93 -4.60
CA PRO A 53 4.16 7.33 -4.42
C PRO A 53 5.26 8.36 -4.17
N GLU A 54 5.23 9.49 -4.87
CA GLU A 54 6.23 10.55 -4.75
C GLU A 54 6.21 11.19 -3.35
N ARG A 55 5.01 11.48 -2.82
CA ARG A 55 4.87 12.07 -1.48
C ARG A 55 5.27 11.08 -0.38
N VAL A 56 4.87 9.83 -0.52
CA VAL A 56 5.25 8.77 0.43
C VAL A 56 6.77 8.61 0.49
N ARG A 57 7.44 8.57 -0.67
CA ARG A 57 8.91 8.50 -0.73
C ARG A 57 9.59 9.67 -0.03
N GLN A 58 9.11 10.88 -0.29
CA GLN A 58 9.64 12.09 0.37
C GLN A 58 9.47 12.00 1.89
N LEU A 59 8.30 11.58 2.34
CA LEU A 59 8.00 11.46 3.77
C LEU A 59 8.85 10.38 4.44
N LEU A 60 8.98 9.21 3.82
CA LEU A 60 9.85 8.13 4.34
C LEU A 60 11.31 8.58 4.46
N THR A 61 11.82 9.33 3.50
CA THR A 61 13.18 9.89 3.55
C THR A 61 13.34 10.86 4.71
N GLN A 62 12.33 11.71 4.95
CA GLN A 62 12.37 12.66 6.07
C GLN A 62 12.20 11.96 7.42
N LEU A 63 11.30 10.97 7.55
CA LEU A 63 11.18 10.18 8.77
C LEU A 63 12.51 9.54 9.17
N ARG A 64 13.24 9.01 8.20
CA ARG A 64 14.59 8.48 8.42
C ARG A 64 15.57 9.57 8.83
N PHE A 65 15.58 10.71 8.14
CA PHE A 65 16.47 11.83 8.48
C PHE A 65 16.26 12.30 9.94
N TYR A 66 15.01 12.35 10.39
CA TYR A 66 14.65 12.71 11.76
C TYR A 66 14.74 11.54 12.75
N SER A 67 15.27 10.39 12.36
CA SER A 67 15.40 9.20 13.20
C SER A 67 14.09 8.75 13.87
N LEU A 68 12.96 8.93 13.18
CA LEU A 68 11.66 8.45 13.62
C LEU A 68 11.32 7.14 12.90
N SER A 69 11.22 6.07 13.66
CA SER A 69 10.89 4.73 13.15
C SER A 69 9.47 4.31 13.53
N ALA A 70 8.86 3.48 12.69
CA ALA A 70 7.52 2.93 12.90
C ALA A 70 7.30 1.68 12.07
N THR A 71 6.25 0.91 12.39
CA THR A 71 5.63 0.02 11.41
C THR A 71 4.78 0.87 10.47
N TYR A 72 5.15 0.93 9.19
CA TYR A 72 4.41 1.73 8.23
C TYR A 72 3.21 0.98 7.68
N LEU A 73 2.05 1.66 7.67
CA LEU A 73 0.85 1.20 6.98
C LEU A 73 0.62 2.08 5.75
N GLY A 74 0.58 1.47 4.60
CA GLY A 74 0.36 2.15 3.33
C GLY A 74 -1.06 2.03 2.81
N SER A 75 -1.40 2.85 1.82
CA SER A 75 -2.55 2.66 0.95
C SER A 75 -2.17 1.83 -0.28
N ASP A 76 -3.12 1.57 -1.16
CA ASP A 76 -2.88 0.86 -2.43
C ASP A 76 -1.76 1.45 -3.31
N SER A 77 -1.47 2.75 -3.16
CA SER A 77 -0.35 3.41 -3.85
C SER A 77 1.03 2.84 -3.51
N TRP A 78 1.17 2.14 -2.37
CA TRP A 78 2.42 1.49 -1.97
C TRP A 78 2.78 0.27 -2.83
N GLY A 79 1.87 -0.18 -3.68
CA GLY A 79 2.14 -1.16 -4.72
C GLY A 79 3.02 -0.64 -5.87
N ASP A 80 3.42 0.65 -5.86
CA ASP A 80 4.34 1.22 -6.85
C ASP A 80 5.79 0.83 -6.55
N GLU A 81 6.51 0.41 -7.60
CA GLU A 81 7.90 -0.06 -7.49
C GLU A 81 8.84 0.97 -6.88
N SER A 82 8.55 2.25 -7.07
CA SER A 82 9.38 3.33 -6.53
C SER A 82 9.37 3.41 -5.01
N ILE A 83 8.38 2.83 -4.34
CA ILE A 83 8.31 2.79 -2.88
C ILE A 83 9.10 1.59 -2.36
N TYR A 84 8.79 0.38 -2.81
CA TYR A 84 9.44 -0.81 -2.24
C TYR A 84 10.88 -1.03 -2.75
N ASN A 85 11.31 -0.30 -3.77
CA ASN A 85 12.71 -0.21 -4.20
C ASN A 85 13.53 0.83 -3.42
N LEU A 86 12.94 1.57 -2.47
CA LEU A 86 13.72 2.31 -1.48
C LEU A 86 14.57 1.35 -0.65
N SER A 87 15.61 1.88 0.01
CA SER A 87 16.48 1.04 0.83
C SER A 87 15.66 0.22 1.83
N ALA A 88 16.04 -1.05 1.99
CA ALA A 88 15.27 -2.03 2.75
C ALA A 88 15.04 -1.62 4.21
N ASP A 89 15.99 -0.90 4.81
CA ASP A 89 15.90 -0.36 6.17
C ASP A 89 14.78 0.68 6.37
N VAL A 90 14.30 1.28 5.27
CA VAL A 90 13.21 2.27 5.31
C VAL A 90 11.83 1.63 5.16
N THR A 91 11.73 0.60 4.34
CA THR A 91 10.43 0.05 3.95
C THR A 91 10.16 -1.35 4.50
N ILE A 92 11.15 -1.97 5.16
CA ILE A 92 11.01 -3.34 5.67
C ILE A 92 9.81 -3.46 6.62
N ASN A 93 9.04 -4.53 6.44
CA ASN A 93 7.83 -4.81 7.20
C ASN A 93 6.67 -3.81 7.03
N ALA A 94 6.78 -2.84 6.13
CA ALA A 94 5.62 -2.01 5.79
C ALA A 94 4.48 -2.86 5.23
N LEU A 95 3.25 -2.56 5.64
CA LEU A 95 2.04 -3.29 5.27
C LEU A 95 1.15 -2.40 4.41
N PHE A 96 0.60 -2.95 3.35
CA PHE A 96 -0.33 -2.21 2.49
C PHE A 96 -1.26 -3.15 1.72
N PRO A 97 -2.52 -2.74 1.49
CA PRO A 97 -3.41 -3.45 0.58
C PRO A 97 -3.10 -3.06 -0.86
N SER A 98 -3.18 -3.98 -1.80
CA SER A 98 -3.16 -3.63 -3.21
C SER A 98 -3.93 -4.62 -4.06
N ALA A 99 -4.74 -4.09 -4.98
CA ALA A 99 -5.43 -4.90 -5.98
C ALA A 99 -4.46 -5.41 -7.07
N PHE A 100 -3.32 -4.77 -7.24
CA PHE A 100 -2.39 -5.09 -8.32
C PHE A 100 -0.94 -4.93 -7.88
N ILE A 101 -0.20 -6.03 -7.97
CA ILE A 101 1.26 -6.04 -7.85
C ILE A 101 1.81 -6.73 -9.10
N ALA A 102 2.61 -6.03 -9.89
CA ALA A 102 3.13 -6.52 -11.15
C ALA A 102 4.01 -7.79 -11.03
N SER A 103 4.61 -8.01 -9.86
CA SER A 103 5.42 -9.20 -9.57
C SER A 103 4.60 -10.38 -9.02
N ALA A 104 3.36 -10.18 -8.60
CA ALA A 104 2.46 -11.21 -8.09
C ALA A 104 1.52 -11.68 -9.23
N SER A 105 2.07 -12.26 -10.28
CA SER A 105 1.34 -12.57 -11.51
C SER A 105 0.47 -13.81 -11.38
N SER A 106 -0.83 -13.63 -11.58
CA SER A 106 -1.74 -14.70 -11.98
C SER A 106 -1.59 -15.02 -13.48
N ALA A 107 -2.11 -16.16 -13.94
CA ALA A 107 -2.12 -16.49 -15.37
C ALA A 107 -2.87 -15.41 -16.19
N ALA A 108 -3.95 -14.84 -15.63
CA ALA A 108 -4.70 -13.76 -16.28
C ALA A 108 -3.85 -12.49 -16.43
N HIS A 109 -3.06 -12.15 -15.40
CA HIS A 109 -2.13 -11.03 -15.47
C HIS A 109 -1.05 -11.25 -16.55
N ALA A 110 -0.43 -12.43 -16.58
CA ALA A 110 0.60 -12.76 -17.56
C ALA A 110 0.07 -12.63 -19.00
N ALA A 111 -1.08 -13.22 -19.28
CA ALA A 111 -1.71 -13.15 -20.61
C ALA A 111 -2.07 -11.71 -21.02
N PHE A 112 -2.55 -10.90 -20.08
CA PHE A 112 -2.80 -9.49 -20.31
C PHE A 112 -1.51 -8.72 -20.57
N ALA A 113 -0.46 -8.92 -19.77
CA ALA A 113 0.82 -8.23 -19.88
C ALA A 113 1.48 -8.52 -21.23
N ASP A 114 1.49 -9.76 -21.68
CA ASP A 114 2.02 -10.18 -22.96
C ASP A 114 1.26 -9.54 -24.15
N SER A 115 -0.07 -9.58 -24.09
CA SER A 115 -0.93 -8.97 -25.11
C SER A 115 -0.75 -7.45 -25.16
N TYR A 116 -0.64 -6.81 -24.01
CA TYR A 116 -0.42 -5.38 -23.91
C TYR A 116 0.96 -4.98 -24.43
N ALA A 117 2.00 -5.71 -24.04
CA ALA A 117 3.37 -5.46 -24.51
C ALA A 117 3.50 -5.67 -26.02
N SER A 118 2.87 -6.72 -26.57
CA SER A 118 2.83 -6.98 -28.01
C SER A 118 2.17 -5.83 -28.79
N ARG A 119 1.11 -5.25 -28.24
CA ARG A 119 0.35 -4.18 -28.91
C ARG A 119 0.97 -2.79 -28.76
N TYR A 120 1.55 -2.48 -27.60
CA TYR A 120 1.97 -1.13 -27.23
C TYR A 120 3.48 -0.99 -27.05
N GLY A 121 4.26 -2.08 -27.15
CA GLY A 121 5.73 -2.06 -27.01
C GLY A 121 6.23 -1.74 -25.61
N LYS A 122 5.37 -1.81 -24.59
CA LYS A 122 5.71 -1.47 -23.20
C LYS A 122 4.91 -2.30 -22.20
N LYS A 123 5.41 -2.43 -20.98
CA LYS A 123 4.71 -3.10 -19.89
C LYS A 123 3.45 -2.32 -19.48
N PRO A 124 2.35 -3.01 -19.12
CA PRO A 124 1.16 -2.35 -18.63
C PRO A 124 1.40 -1.73 -17.25
N LEU A 125 0.81 -0.55 -17.03
CA LEU A 125 0.69 0.02 -15.71
C LEU A 125 -0.55 -0.54 -15.02
N ARG A 126 -0.61 -0.43 -13.69
CA ARG A 126 -1.77 -0.83 -12.87
C ARG A 126 -3.11 -0.34 -13.44
N VAL A 127 -3.16 0.92 -13.85
CA VAL A 127 -4.38 1.53 -14.40
C VAL A 127 -4.86 0.85 -15.68
N ALA A 128 -3.95 0.30 -16.47
CA ALA A 128 -4.30 -0.43 -17.69
C ALA A 128 -4.94 -1.80 -17.34
N ALA A 129 -4.41 -2.51 -16.35
CA ALA A 129 -4.97 -3.76 -15.87
C ALA A 129 -6.38 -3.55 -15.29
N LEU A 130 -6.55 -2.57 -14.40
CA LEU A 130 -7.85 -2.21 -13.82
C LEU A 130 -8.88 -1.81 -14.89
N GLY A 131 -8.46 -1.03 -15.90
CA GLY A 131 -9.33 -0.65 -17.01
C GLY A 131 -9.75 -1.85 -17.86
N CYS A 132 -8.84 -2.79 -18.13
CA CYS A 132 -9.14 -4.03 -18.83
C CYS A 132 -10.18 -4.86 -18.07
N ASP A 133 -9.97 -5.04 -16.76
CA ASP A 133 -10.85 -5.79 -15.90
C ASP A 133 -12.24 -5.16 -15.79
N ALA A 134 -12.32 -3.85 -15.69
CA ALA A 134 -13.59 -3.13 -15.65
C ALA A 134 -14.43 -3.40 -16.91
N VAL A 135 -13.80 -3.38 -18.09
CA VAL A 135 -14.49 -3.67 -19.36
C VAL A 135 -14.94 -5.14 -19.44
N HIS A 136 -14.06 -6.09 -19.08
CA HIS A 136 -14.40 -7.52 -19.09
C HIS A 136 -15.51 -7.84 -18.10
N LEU A 137 -15.44 -7.27 -16.90
CA LEU A 137 -16.47 -7.45 -15.88
C LEU A 137 -17.84 -6.93 -16.35
N LEU A 138 -17.86 -5.72 -16.92
CA LEU A 138 -19.09 -5.15 -17.48
C LEU A 138 -19.64 -5.98 -18.64
N ALA A 139 -18.79 -6.45 -19.55
CA ALA A 139 -19.19 -7.30 -20.67
C ALA A 139 -19.78 -8.61 -20.18
N SER A 140 -19.12 -9.29 -19.24
CA SER A 140 -19.59 -10.53 -18.62
C SER A 140 -20.93 -10.34 -17.92
N ALA A 141 -21.08 -9.26 -17.17
CA ALA A 141 -22.33 -8.95 -16.48
C ALA A 141 -23.47 -8.63 -17.46
N LEU A 142 -23.18 -7.96 -18.58
CA LEU A 142 -24.18 -7.66 -19.63
C LEU A 142 -24.66 -8.94 -20.35
N VAL A 143 -23.73 -9.85 -20.63
CA VAL A 143 -24.08 -11.19 -21.20
C VAL A 143 -24.96 -11.93 -20.21
N SER A 144 -24.61 -12.01 -18.94
CA SER A 144 -25.39 -12.65 -17.88
C SER A 144 -26.77 -12.01 -17.69
N ALA A 145 -26.88 -10.70 -17.94
CA ALA A 145 -28.15 -9.97 -17.93
C ALA A 145 -29.01 -10.18 -19.21
N GLY A 146 -28.54 -11.00 -20.15
CA GLY A 146 -29.24 -11.21 -21.44
C GLY A 146 -29.30 -9.94 -22.30
N GLY A 147 -28.34 -9.02 -22.17
CA GLY A 147 -28.31 -7.73 -22.86
C GLY A 147 -29.22 -6.66 -22.26
N ALA A 148 -29.96 -6.96 -21.20
CA ALA A 148 -30.89 -6.02 -20.58
C ALA A 148 -30.15 -5.10 -19.59
N LYS A 149 -30.08 -3.79 -19.89
CA LYS A 149 -29.39 -2.79 -19.07
C LYS A 149 -29.97 -2.69 -17.66
N GLU A 150 -31.28 -2.91 -17.52
CA GLU A 150 -32.00 -2.85 -16.24
C GLU A 150 -31.53 -3.95 -15.27
N LYS A 151 -31.08 -5.07 -15.82
CA LYS A 151 -30.56 -6.21 -15.05
C LYS A 151 -29.06 -6.15 -14.78
N LEU A 152 -28.32 -5.22 -15.40
CA LEU A 152 -26.87 -5.15 -15.32
C LEU A 152 -26.38 -4.98 -13.88
N VAL A 153 -26.99 -4.06 -13.12
CA VAL A 153 -26.61 -3.81 -11.73
C VAL A 153 -26.81 -5.05 -10.86
N THR A 154 -27.91 -5.78 -11.08
CA THR A 154 -28.17 -7.02 -10.36
C THR A 154 -27.16 -8.10 -10.73
N SER A 155 -26.83 -8.21 -12.02
CA SER A 155 -25.81 -9.16 -12.50
C SER A 155 -24.42 -8.84 -11.93
N LEU A 156 -24.01 -7.57 -11.87
CA LEU A 156 -22.75 -7.16 -11.24
C LEU A 156 -22.71 -7.51 -9.74
N ARG A 157 -23.81 -7.29 -9.02
CA ARG A 157 -23.92 -7.65 -7.60
C ARG A 157 -23.85 -9.15 -7.33
N GLN A 158 -24.18 -9.96 -8.32
CA GLN A 158 -24.11 -11.43 -8.25
C GLN A 158 -22.76 -11.98 -8.71
N THR A 159 -21.81 -11.13 -9.06
CA THR A 159 -20.44 -11.55 -9.40
C THR A 159 -19.71 -11.96 -8.13
N PHE A 160 -19.59 -13.25 -7.90
CA PHE A 160 -18.97 -13.81 -6.70
C PHE A 160 -17.45 -13.92 -6.79
N SER A 161 -16.89 -14.01 -7.98
CA SER A 161 -15.45 -14.05 -8.20
C SER A 161 -15.16 -13.81 -9.68
N PHE A 162 -14.39 -12.80 -9.96
CA PHE A 162 -13.88 -12.48 -11.29
C PHE A 162 -12.35 -12.48 -11.23
N GLU A 163 -11.71 -13.37 -11.99
CA GLU A 163 -10.25 -13.43 -12.13
C GLU A 163 -9.82 -12.50 -13.27
N GLY A 164 -9.27 -11.36 -12.92
CA GLY A 164 -8.83 -10.33 -13.84
C GLY A 164 -7.32 -10.20 -13.98
N ALA A 165 -6.92 -9.30 -14.87
CA ALA A 165 -5.52 -8.89 -15.03
C ALA A 165 -4.96 -8.19 -13.80
N SER A 166 -5.79 -7.49 -13.04
CA SER A 166 -5.41 -6.82 -11.80
C SER A 166 -5.49 -7.72 -10.57
N GLY A 167 -6.10 -8.90 -10.69
CA GLY A 167 -6.32 -9.82 -9.59
C GLY A 167 -7.76 -10.27 -9.48
N ARG A 168 -8.12 -10.85 -8.34
CA ARG A 168 -9.47 -11.32 -8.09
C ARG A 168 -10.37 -10.17 -7.61
N VAL A 169 -11.58 -10.11 -8.16
CA VAL A 169 -12.60 -9.13 -7.78
C VAL A 169 -13.84 -9.88 -7.32
N THR A 170 -14.28 -9.59 -6.10
CA THR A 170 -15.56 -10.05 -5.54
C THR A 170 -16.25 -8.85 -4.91
N PHE A 171 -17.46 -8.55 -5.37
CA PHE A 171 -18.20 -7.40 -4.83
C PHE A 171 -18.88 -7.74 -3.50
N GLY A 172 -18.59 -6.95 -2.49
CA GLY A 172 -19.28 -6.96 -1.21
C GLY A 172 -20.62 -6.24 -1.24
N ALA A 173 -21.29 -6.21 -0.10
CA ALA A 173 -22.60 -5.58 0.08
C ALA A 173 -22.60 -4.08 -0.21
N HIS A 174 -21.48 -3.41 0.04
CA HIS A 174 -21.29 -1.96 -0.16
C HIS A 174 -20.63 -1.61 -1.50
N ARG A 175 -20.54 -2.55 -2.42
CA ARG A 175 -19.97 -2.41 -3.78
C ARG A 175 -18.44 -2.24 -3.80
N GLU A 176 -17.79 -2.61 -2.73
CA GLU A 176 -16.33 -2.68 -2.60
C GLU A 176 -15.81 -4.03 -3.11
N ASN A 177 -14.56 -4.07 -3.54
CA ASN A 177 -13.86 -5.34 -3.73
C ASN A 177 -13.41 -5.86 -2.36
N ILE A 178 -13.97 -6.99 -1.93
CA ILE A 178 -13.64 -7.63 -0.65
C ILE A 178 -12.45 -8.59 -0.73
N GLU A 179 -11.95 -8.84 -1.93
CA GLU A 179 -10.79 -9.70 -2.22
C GLU A 179 -9.52 -8.86 -2.42
N LEU A 180 -9.26 -7.94 -1.49
CA LEU A 180 -8.10 -7.08 -1.59
C LEU A 180 -6.92 -7.70 -0.84
N PRO A 181 -5.89 -8.21 -1.54
CA PRO A 181 -4.74 -8.81 -0.89
C PRO A 181 -3.97 -7.79 -0.05
N LEU A 182 -3.47 -8.26 1.11
CA LEU A 182 -2.54 -7.51 1.95
C LEU A 182 -1.11 -7.96 1.66
N TYR A 183 -0.21 -7.02 1.54
CA TYR A 183 1.20 -7.25 1.28
C TYR A 183 2.08 -6.71 2.39
N ARG A 184 3.23 -7.35 2.56
CA ARG A 184 4.33 -6.87 3.38
C ARG A 184 5.54 -6.63 2.48
N ILE A 185 6.26 -5.55 2.69
CA ILE A 185 7.54 -5.34 2.01
C ILE A 185 8.62 -6.18 2.71
N ALA A 186 9.19 -7.11 1.98
CA ALA A 186 10.29 -7.96 2.42
C ALA A 186 11.46 -7.83 1.45
N VAL A 187 12.54 -7.21 1.91
CA VAL A 187 13.79 -7.04 1.15
C VAL A 187 13.54 -6.52 -0.27
N GLY A 188 12.92 -5.34 -0.38
CA GLY A 188 12.68 -4.65 -1.66
C GLY A 188 11.63 -5.28 -2.58
N ARG A 189 10.78 -6.16 -2.05
CA ARG A 189 9.67 -6.75 -2.81
C ARG A 189 8.43 -6.94 -1.96
N PRO A 190 7.24 -6.75 -2.53
CA PRO A 190 5.99 -7.08 -1.85
C PRO A 190 5.79 -8.59 -1.80
N VAL A 191 5.44 -9.09 -0.63
CA VAL A 191 5.10 -10.49 -0.37
C VAL A 191 3.68 -10.54 0.17
N PRO A 192 2.78 -11.35 -0.40
CA PRO A 192 1.42 -11.45 0.09
C PRO A 192 1.39 -12.01 1.53
N ILE A 193 0.47 -11.50 2.33
CA ILE A 193 0.20 -12.00 3.67
C ILE A 193 -1.08 -12.83 3.61
N GLU A 194 -0.98 -14.09 3.99
CA GLU A 194 -2.16 -14.93 4.20
C GLU A 194 -2.74 -14.62 5.59
N LEU A 195 -3.95 -14.07 5.61
CA LEU A 195 -4.70 -13.87 6.84
C LEU A 195 -5.29 -15.22 7.26
N THR A 196 -4.60 -15.91 8.16
CA THR A 196 -5.11 -17.17 8.71
C THR A 196 -6.33 -16.91 9.60
N PRO A 197 -7.26 -17.89 9.77
CA PRO A 197 -8.40 -17.76 10.66
C PRO A 197 -8.01 -17.30 12.07
N THR A 198 -6.89 -17.77 12.59
CA THR A 198 -6.35 -17.40 13.89
C THR A 198 -6.04 -15.90 14.00
N ILE A 199 -5.45 -15.31 12.96
CA ILE A 199 -5.18 -13.87 12.92
C ILE A 199 -6.50 -13.09 12.88
N LEU A 200 -7.47 -13.54 12.10
CA LEU A 200 -8.77 -12.89 12.00
C LEU A 200 -9.58 -12.97 13.30
N GLU A 201 -9.47 -14.09 14.02
CA GLU A 201 -10.11 -14.26 15.33
C GLU A 201 -9.46 -13.38 16.40
N SER A 202 -8.15 -13.25 16.43
CA SER A 202 -7.46 -12.34 17.36
C SER A 202 -7.88 -10.88 17.15
N ILE A 203 -8.01 -10.42 15.91
CA ILE A 203 -8.47 -9.07 15.59
C ILE A 203 -9.94 -8.83 16.03
N ARG A 204 -10.76 -9.89 16.02
CA ARG A 204 -12.17 -9.80 16.45
C ARG A 204 -12.36 -9.84 17.95
N SER A 205 -11.48 -10.52 18.67
CA SER A 205 -11.56 -10.65 20.14
C SER A 205 -11.13 -9.39 20.88
N ASP A 206 -10.41 -8.49 20.22
CA ASP A 206 -9.93 -7.22 20.80
C ASP A 206 -10.93 -6.05 20.60
N ARG A 207 -12.16 -6.35 20.18
CA ARG A 207 -13.28 -5.41 20.09
C ARG A 207 -14.33 -5.71 21.13
#